data_0f941d96246ed5de31027b6e09bf7449
#
_entry.id   0f941d96246ed5de31027b6e09bf7449
#
_cell.length_a   1.000
_cell.length_b   1.000
_cell.length_c   1.000
_cell.angle_alpha   90.00
_cell.angle_beta   90.00
_cell.angle_gamma   90.00
#
_symmetry.space_group_name_H-M   'P 1'
#
loop_
_entity.id
_entity.type
_entity.pdbx_description
1 polymer ?
#
loop_
_entity_poly.entity_id
_entity_poly.type
_entity_poly.pdbx_seq_one_letter_code
_entity_poly.pdbx_strand_id
1 'polypeptide(L)'
;MKRLVLPVLLLAACSRNEPATRYGFIAQLGNDTISAESVTRQGNTVTSDEVDRFPRVRQRHTEITLRDDGAIQRLVMDIDTPSEPANQRQRRVVADVTKDSVILTKTDSTGAKRWAYATNGGIPTAHLDQMYSLYELRFQEALKRAAAQHRSVGDTVMQRQFYIDREFDRFPMNHGMVRLLAGNRAEILHDWLAGPGEATFDSSGHMLTYSGARTTYLVEVRRVPEAPDVAAIGARFAAAESASGGAKQLSVRDTMRASIGAASFTVDYGRPLARGRTLAGGVIPYDQVWRTGANAATQFTTSAPITLAGIAVPAGSYTLWTLPRAKGVDLIVNKQTGQWGTGYDGSRDLARAPMATETLTTPVEKFTISVVSGENNRGTLAMEWGSFRWTAPIVVR
;
A
#
# COMPACT_ATOMS: atom_id res chain seq x y z
N MET A 1 -46.94 19.95 -61.79
CA MET A 1 -45.68 19.77 -61.00
C MET A 1 -46.02 19.94 -59.54
N LYS A 2 -46.20 18.85 -58.79
CA LYS A 2 -46.47 18.85 -57.36
C LYS A 2 -45.14 18.65 -56.64
N ARG A 3 -44.71 19.66 -55.84
CA ARG A 3 -43.49 19.58 -55.00
C ARG A 3 -43.84 18.77 -53.73
N LEU A 4 -43.15 17.67 -53.56
CA LEU A 4 -43.18 16.84 -52.35
C LEU A 4 -42.28 17.51 -51.28
N VAL A 5 -42.87 17.99 -50.21
CA VAL A 5 -42.13 18.48 -49.01
C VAL A 5 -41.96 17.28 -48.07
N LEU A 6 -40.72 16.81 -47.93
CA LEU A 6 -40.36 15.79 -46.98
C LEU A 6 -40.21 16.46 -45.59
N PRO A 7 -40.84 15.97 -44.50
CA PRO A 7 -40.58 16.52 -43.17
C PRO A 7 -39.23 16.00 -42.66
N VAL A 8 -38.35 16.91 -42.34
CA VAL A 8 -37.11 16.61 -41.58
C VAL A 8 -37.53 16.30 -40.16
N LEU A 9 -37.50 15.03 -39.79
CA LEU A 9 -37.56 14.62 -38.39
C LEU A 9 -36.23 15.03 -37.72
N LEU A 10 -36.29 16.09 -36.93
CA LEU A 10 -35.28 16.38 -35.92
C LEU A 10 -35.35 15.31 -34.83
N LEU A 11 -34.47 14.33 -34.92
CA LEU A 11 -34.16 13.44 -33.81
C LEU A 11 -33.49 14.30 -32.70
N ALA A 12 -34.31 14.78 -31.76
CA ALA A 12 -33.82 15.28 -30.50
C ALA A 12 -33.12 14.10 -29.79
N ALA A 13 -31.79 14.13 -29.78
CA ALA A 13 -30.98 13.28 -28.92
C ALA A 13 -31.34 13.66 -27.47
N CYS A 14 -32.33 12.98 -26.88
CA CYS A 14 -32.52 13.00 -25.44
C CYS A 14 -31.26 12.39 -24.82
N SER A 15 -30.35 13.23 -24.31
CA SER A 15 -29.38 12.80 -23.32
C SER A 15 -30.18 12.25 -22.14
N ARG A 16 -30.26 10.93 -22.01
CA ARG A 16 -30.79 10.29 -20.81
C ARG A 16 -29.95 10.81 -19.66
N ASN A 17 -30.50 11.68 -18.81
CA ASN A 17 -29.95 12.01 -17.53
C ASN A 17 -30.05 10.73 -16.67
N GLU A 18 -29.03 9.89 -16.72
CA GLU A 18 -28.94 8.75 -15.80
C GLU A 18 -28.87 9.31 -14.38
N PRO A 19 -29.65 8.76 -13.43
CA PRO A 19 -29.59 9.20 -12.05
C PRO A 19 -28.18 8.97 -11.49
N ALA A 20 -27.71 9.96 -10.73
CA ALA A 20 -26.42 9.83 -10.08
C ALA A 20 -26.46 8.73 -9.00
N THR A 21 -25.49 7.84 -9.02
CA THR A 21 -25.28 6.82 -7.98
C THR A 21 -24.21 7.29 -7.02
N ARG A 22 -24.52 7.30 -5.71
CA ARG A 22 -23.56 7.65 -4.65
C ARG A 22 -23.24 6.43 -3.80
N TYR A 23 -21.98 6.28 -3.45
CA TYR A 23 -21.43 5.21 -2.61
C TYR A 23 -20.07 5.65 -2.06
N GLY A 24 -19.42 4.79 -1.31
CA GLY A 24 -18.06 5.08 -0.88
C GLY A 24 -17.22 3.85 -0.64
N PHE A 25 -15.98 4.10 -0.26
CA PHE A 25 -15.03 3.09 0.19
C PHE A 25 -14.43 3.49 1.53
N ILE A 26 -14.26 2.50 2.40
CA ILE A 26 -13.53 2.65 3.67
C ILE A 26 -12.38 1.67 3.64
N ALA A 27 -11.16 2.17 3.80
CA ALA A 27 -9.96 1.37 3.92
C ALA A 27 -9.47 1.33 5.37
N GLN A 28 -9.15 0.14 5.82
CA GLN A 28 -8.71 -0.14 7.19
C GLN A 28 -7.37 -0.87 7.19
N LEU A 29 -6.57 -0.60 8.21
CA LEU A 29 -5.39 -1.37 8.56
C LEU A 29 -5.58 -1.88 10.00
N GLY A 30 -6.07 -3.11 10.13
CA GLY A 30 -6.60 -3.61 11.38
C GLY A 30 -7.80 -2.77 11.82
N ASN A 31 -7.79 -2.28 13.06
CA ASN A 31 -8.88 -1.47 13.61
C ASN A 31 -8.84 0.01 13.18
N ASP A 32 -7.77 0.43 12.49
CA ASP A 32 -7.61 1.83 12.11
C ASP A 32 -8.15 2.10 10.71
N THR A 33 -9.09 3.03 10.57
CA THR A 33 -9.43 3.61 9.28
C THR A 33 -8.26 4.46 8.80
N ILE A 34 -7.77 4.19 7.59
CA ILE A 34 -6.64 4.88 6.98
C ILE A 34 -7.04 5.79 5.83
N SER A 35 -8.11 5.46 5.11
CA SER A 35 -8.73 6.33 4.14
C SER A 35 -10.23 6.14 4.06
N ALA A 36 -10.92 7.15 3.55
CA ALA A 36 -12.33 7.13 3.23
C ALA A 36 -12.56 7.88 1.93
N GLU A 37 -13.41 7.35 1.08
CA GLU A 37 -13.72 7.91 -0.23
C GLU A 37 -15.23 7.94 -0.44
N SER A 38 -15.78 9.11 -0.84
CA SER A 38 -17.15 9.31 -1.30
C SER A 38 -17.14 9.42 -2.81
N VAL A 39 -17.88 8.58 -3.50
CA VAL A 39 -17.92 8.52 -4.96
C VAL A 39 -19.31 8.83 -5.47
N THR A 40 -19.40 9.66 -6.51
CA THR A 40 -20.61 9.91 -7.27
C THR A 40 -20.35 9.53 -8.73
N ARG A 41 -21.17 8.65 -9.30
CA ARG A 41 -21.12 8.29 -10.71
C ARG A 41 -22.39 8.75 -11.42
N GLN A 42 -22.24 9.44 -12.55
CA GLN A 42 -23.33 9.86 -13.41
C GLN A 42 -22.92 9.72 -14.88
N GLY A 43 -23.46 8.73 -15.57
CA GLY A 43 -23.05 8.41 -16.94
C GLY A 43 -21.55 8.14 -17.04
N ASN A 44 -20.87 8.92 -17.87
CA ASN A 44 -19.42 8.82 -18.10
C ASN A 44 -18.58 9.68 -17.14
N THR A 45 -19.19 10.27 -16.11
CA THR A 45 -18.47 11.08 -15.12
C THR A 45 -18.41 10.35 -13.78
N VAL A 46 -17.23 10.32 -13.17
CA VAL A 46 -17.00 9.87 -11.80
C VAL A 46 -16.39 11.02 -11.01
N THR A 47 -17.03 11.42 -9.93
CA THR A 47 -16.51 12.41 -8.99
C THR A 47 -16.21 11.73 -7.67
N SER A 48 -15.06 12.01 -7.08
CA SER A 48 -14.64 11.43 -5.82
C SER A 48 -14.08 12.48 -4.88
N ASP A 49 -14.53 12.46 -3.62
CA ASP A 49 -13.88 13.13 -2.50
C ASP A 49 -13.24 12.06 -1.62
N GLU A 50 -11.95 12.20 -1.35
CA GLU A 50 -11.16 11.23 -0.60
C GLU A 50 -10.32 11.91 0.46
N VAL A 51 -10.13 11.22 1.60
CA VAL A 51 -9.16 11.58 2.62
C VAL A 51 -8.34 10.36 3.05
N ASP A 52 -7.03 10.54 3.14
CA ASP A 52 -6.10 9.61 3.77
C ASP A 52 -5.30 10.30 4.90
N ARG A 53 -4.62 9.52 5.74
CA ARG A 53 -3.93 10.09 6.91
C ARG A 53 -2.46 9.67 7.06
N PHE A 54 -1.86 9.01 6.08
CA PHE A 54 -0.47 8.57 6.21
C PHE A 54 0.35 8.84 4.95
N PRO A 55 1.55 9.41 5.08
CA PRO A 55 2.21 9.90 6.31
C PRO A 55 1.63 11.19 6.87
N ARG A 56 0.80 11.89 6.10
CA ARG A 56 0.10 13.14 6.42
C ARG A 56 -1.36 13.04 6.00
N VAL A 57 -2.21 13.83 6.61
CA VAL A 57 -3.59 13.97 6.13
C VAL A 57 -3.56 14.68 4.79
N ARG A 58 -4.18 14.03 3.79
CA ARG A 58 -4.42 14.60 2.46
C ARG A 58 -5.88 14.48 2.14
N GLN A 59 -6.42 15.52 1.53
CA GLN A 59 -7.78 15.56 1.01
C GLN A 59 -7.68 15.71 -0.50
N ARG A 60 -8.47 14.95 -1.24
CA ARG A 60 -8.49 14.99 -2.70
C ARG A 60 -9.90 15.14 -3.21
N HIS A 61 -10.07 16.05 -4.15
CA HIS A 61 -11.25 16.12 -5.00
C HIS A 61 -10.86 15.70 -6.40
N THR A 62 -11.55 14.72 -6.98
CA THR A 62 -11.20 14.16 -8.28
C THR A 62 -12.41 14.10 -9.19
N GLU A 63 -12.27 14.61 -10.40
CA GLU A 63 -13.23 14.47 -11.49
C GLU A 63 -12.62 13.62 -12.60
N ILE A 64 -13.31 12.54 -12.99
CA ILE A 64 -12.88 11.63 -14.05
C ILE A 64 -13.94 11.60 -15.13
N THR A 65 -13.53 11.89 -16.36
CA THR A 65 -14.34 11.70 -17.55
C THR A 65 -13.92 10.40 -18.23
N LEU A 66 -14.88 9.54 -18.47
CA LEU A 66 -14.67 8.27 -19.18
C LEU A 66 -15.11 8.41 -20.64
N ARG A 67 -14.49 7.63 -21.52
CA ARG A 67 -14.98 7.36 -22.87
C ARG A 67 -16.14 6.38 -22.82
N ASP A 68 -16.86 6.22 -23.92
CA ASP A 68 -17.96 5.26 -24.04
C ASP A 68 -17.51 3.79 -23.85
N ASP A 69 -16.22 3.51 -24.09
CA ASP A 69 -15.63 2.20 -23.82
C ASP A 69 -15.28 2.00 -22.33
N GLY A 70 -15.49 3.01 -21.47
CA GLY A 70 -15.20 3.01 -20.05
C GLY A 70 -13.75 3.36 -19.68
N ALA A 71 -12.89 3.61 -20.66
CA ALA A 71 -11.51 4.03 -20.39
C ALA A 71 -11.46 5.49 -19.97
N ILE A 72 -10.50 5.85 -19.12
CA ILE A 72 -10.28 7.25 -18.71
C ILE A 72 -9.91 8.09 -19.93
N GLN A 73 -10.64 9.18 -20.14
CA GLN A 73 -10.34 10.22 -21.11
C GLN A 73 -9.59 11.37 -20.45
N ARG A 74 -10.05 11.81 -19.30
CA ARG A 74 -9.48 12.90 -18.53
C ARG A 74 -9.66 12.66 -17.05
N LEU A 75 -8.66 13.04 -16.26
CA LEU A 75 -8.72 13.07 -14.80
C LEU A 75 -8.20 14.42 -14.33
N VAL A 76 -8.95 15.06 -13.44
CA VAL A 76 -8.54 16.29 -12.75
C VAL A 76 -8.59 15.99 -11.27
N MET A 77 -7.50 16.25 -10.55
CA MET A 77 -7.41 16.03 -9.11
C MET A 77 -6.85 17.26 -8.42
N ASP A 78 -7.59 17.79 -7.47
CA ASP A 78 -7.14 18.80 -6.53
C ASP A 78 -6.76 18.14 -5.22
N ILE A 79 -5.58 18.46 -4.70
CA ILE A 79 -5.01 17.86 -3.49
C ILE A 79 -4.73 18.96 -2.49
N ASP A 80 -5.26 18.82 -1.28
CA ASP A 80 -4.95 19.65 -0.12
C ASP A 80 -4.26 18.82 0.96
N THR A 81 -3.12 19.30 1.45
CA THR A 81 -2.36 18.68 2.54
C THR A 81 -2.23 19.69 3.67
N PRO A 82 -3.20 19.78 4.59
CA PRO A 82 -3.32 20.88 5.55
C PRO A 82 -2.10 21.13 6.44
N SER A 83 -1.33 20.08 6.75
CA SER A 83 -0.12 20.18 7.58
C SER A 83 1.15 20.60 6.84
N GLU A 84 1.08 20.74 5.50
CA GLU A 84 2.20 21.26 4.72
C GLU A 84 2.27 22.79 4.77
N PRO A 85 3.48 23.39 4.58
CA PRO A 85 3.61 24.82 4.38
C PRO A 85 2.69 25.34 3.27
N ALA A 86 2.20 26.57 3.39
CA ALA A 86 1.23 27.16 2.47
C ALA A 86 1.61 27.03 0.97
N ASN A 87 2.92 27.09 0.68
CA ASN A 87 3.46 26.96 -0.68
C ASN A 87 3.55 25.50 -1.18
N GLN A 88 3.25 24.51 -0.36
CA GLN A 88 3.27 23.07 -0.72
C GLN A 88 1.92 22.39 -0.46
N ARG A 89 1.01 23.13 0.18
CA ARG A 89 -0.26 22.60 0.66
C ARG A 89 -1.17 22.16 -0.47
N GLN A 90 -1.30 22.98 -1.50
CA GLN A 90 -2.24 22.76 -2.59
C GLN A 90 -1.52 22.36 -3.88
N ARG A 91 -2.03 21.33 -4.52
CA ARG A 91 -1.54 20.82 -5.80
C ARG A 91 -2.72 20.44 -6.69
N ARG A 92 -2.56 20.63 -7.98
CA ARG A 92 -3.52 20.15 -8.98
C ARG A 92 -2.82 19.22 -9.95
N VAL A 93 -3.43 18.10 -10.26
CA VAL A 93 -2.96 17.15 -11.26
C VAL A 93 -4.02 16.98 -12.33
N VAL A 94 -3.62 17.10 -13.59
CA VAL A 94 -4.47 16.85 -14.74
C VAL A 94 -3.82 15.75 -15.57
N ALA A 95 -4.59 14.70 -15.88
CA ALA A 95 -4.20 13.67 -16.82
C ALA A 95 -5.13 13.71 -18.03
N ASP A 96 -4.59 14.04 -19.20
CA ASP A 96 -5.27 13.90 -20.48
C ASP A 96 -4.82 12.59 -21.13
N VAL A 97 -5.77 11.68 -21.38
CA VAL A 97 -5.50 10.32 -21.84
C VAL A 97 -6.05 10.14 -23.24
N THR A 98 -5.15 9.87 -24.16
CA THR A 98 -5.48 9.53 -25.56
C THR A 98 -5.23 8.03 -25.81
N LYS A 99 -5.46 7.57 -27.02
CA LYS A 99 -5.12 6.21 -27.43
C LYS A 99 -3.60 5.94 -27.34
N ASP A 100 -2.79 6.95 -27.67
CA ASP A 100 -1.35 6.78 -27.87
C ASP A 100 -0.50 7.40 -26.76
N SER A 101 -1.10 8.26 -25.93
CA SER A 101 -0.35 8.98 -24.89
C SER A 101 -1.17 9.28 -23.64
N VAL A 102 -0.46 9.43 -22.52
CA VAL A 102 -0.93 10.06 -21.29
C VAL A 102 -0.13 11.33 -21.08
N ILE A 103 -0.81 12.45 -20.96
CA ILE A 103 -0.21 13.74 -20.67
C ILE A 103 -0.57 14.13 -19.25
N LEU A 104 0.43 14.17 -18.37
CA LEU A 104 0.27 14.59 -16.99
C LEU A 104 0.75 16.02 -16.82
N THR A 105 -0.06 16.86 -16.20
CA THR A 105 0.31 18.21 -15.79
C THR A 105 0.09 18.34 -14.30
N LYS A 106 1.16 18.63 -13.56
CA LYS A 106 1.12 18.91 -12.12
C LYS A 106 1.38 20.38 -11.91
N THR A 107 0.49 21.06 -11.20
CA THR A 107 0.58 22.48 -10.84
C THR A 107 0.64 22.60 -9.31
N ASP A 108 1.58 23.36 -8.81
CA ASP A 108 1.70 23.79 -7.43
C ASP A 108 2.11 25.28 -7.39
N SER A 109 2.45 25.81 -6.21
CA SER A 109 2.86 27.21 -6.04
C SER A 109 4.14 27.60 -6.80
N THR A 110 4.93 26.61 -7.24
CA THR A 110 6.17 26.84 -7.99
C THR A 110 5.95 26.90 -9.51
N GLY A 111 4.74 26.56 -9.96
CA GLY A 111 4.35 26.55 -11.36
C GLY A 111 3.84 25.19 -11.83
N ALA A 112 3.76 25.03 -13.14
CA ALA A 112 3.28 23.82 -13.79
C ALA A 112 4.44 23.02 -14.39
N LYS A 113 4.44 21.71 -14.16
CA LYS A 113 5.30 20.74 -14.83
C LYS A 113 4.47 19.77 -15.65
N ARG A 114 4.95 19.38 -16.82
CA ARG A 114 4.23 18.55 -17.78
C ARG A 114 5.10 17.40 -18.25
N TRP A 115 4.48 16.22 -18.31
CA TRP A 115 5.08 14.97 -18.83
C TRP A 115 4.17 14.37 -19.88
N ALA A 116 4.75 13.70 -20.86
CA ALA A 116 4.01 12.95 -21.88
C ALA A 116 4.61 11.55 -22.01
N TYR A 117 3.76 10.54 -21.94
CA TYR A 117 4.15 9.14 -21.96
C TYR A 117 3.38 8.38 -23.02
N ALA A 118 4.08 7.57 -23.81
CA ALA A 118 3.45 6.71 -24.80
C ALA A 118 2.72 5.54 -24.13
N THR A 119 1.51 5.23 -24.59
CA THR A 119 0.74 4.06 -24.10
C THR A 119 1.25 2.75 -24.68
N ASN A 120 1.98 2.80 -25.81
CA ASN A 120 2.49 1.64 -26.53
C ASN A 120 1.39 0.60 -26.82
N GLY A 121 0.21 1.07 -27.22
CA GLY A 121 -0.95 0.26 -27.58
C GLY A 121 -1.71 -0.34 -26.40
N GLY A 122 -1.30 -0.07 -25.15
CA GLY A 122 -2.06 -0.46 -23.97
C GLY A 122 -3.15 0.53 -23.61
N ILE A 123 -4.19 0.10 -22.89
CA ILE A 123 -5.15 1.00 -22.28
C ILE A 123 -4.57 1.48 -20.95
N PRO A 124 -4.32 2.79 -20.81
CA PRO A 124 -3.76 3.33 -19.58
C PRO A 124 -4.84 3.40 -18.51
N THR A 125 -4.49 2.95 -17.31
CA THR A 125 -5.30 3.06 -16.11
C THR A 125 -4.59 3.95 -15.10
N ALA A 126 -5.35 4.78 -14.39
CA ALA A 126 -4.79 5.61 -13.33
C ALA A 126 -4.55 4.77 -12.07
N HIS A 127 -3.49 5.11 -11.34
CA HIS A 127 -3.23 4.52 -10.04
C HIS A 127 -2.86 5.58 -9.01
N LEU A 128 -3.50 5.45 -7.87
CA LEU A 128 -3.15 6.16 -6.64
C LEU A 128 -3.48 5.24 -5.46
N ASP A 129 -2.53 5.10 -4.53
CA ASP A 129 -2.75 4.38 -3.29
C ASP A 129 -3.93 5.01 -2.53
N GLN A 130 -4.78 4.17 -1.95
CA GLN A 130 -5.90 4.54 -1.10
C GLN A 130 -7.09 5.20 -1.81
N MET A 131 -7.08 5.35 -3.13
CA MET A 131 -8.20 5.82 -3.93
C MET A 131 -8.85 4.65 -4.67
N TYR A 132 -9.89 4.07 -4.06
CA TYR A 132 -10.45 2.79 -4.49
C TYR A 132 -11.45 2.90 -5.64
N SER A 133 -11.95 4.08 -5.94
CA SER A 133 -12.65 4.34 -7.20
C SER A 133 -11.76 4.10 -8.42
N LEU A 134 -10.46 4.41 -8.34
CA LEU A 134 -9.49 4.09 -9.40
C LEU A 134 -9.23 2.59 -9.51
N TYR A 135 -9.20 1.87 -8.38
CA TYR A 135 -9.11 0.41 -8.38
C TYR A 135 -10.35 -0.21 -9.03
N GLU A 136 -11.54 0.27 -8.69
CA GLU A 136 -12.79 -0.18 -9.31
C GLU A 136 -12.79 0.03 -10.83
N LEU A 137 -12.46 1.22 -11.31
CA LEU A 137 -12.35 1.51 -12.74
C LEU A 137 -11.33 0.61 -13.45
N ARG A 138 -10.19 0.35 -12.81
CA ARG A 138 -9.15 -0.53 -13.31
C ARG A 138 -9.65 -1.98 -13.44
N PHE A 139 -10.34 -2.49 -12.43
CA PHE A 139 -10.93 -3.83 -12.48
C PHE A 139 -12.03 -3.92 -13.52
N GLN A 140 -12.92 -2.92 -13.59
CA GLN A 140 -14.00 -2.88 -14.60
C GLN A 140 -13.44 -2.90 -16.03
N GLU A 141 -12.38 -2.14 -16.29
CA GLU A 141 -11.69 -2.17 -17.58
C GLU A 141 -11.11 -3.56 -17.89
N ALA A 142 -10.44 -4.18 -16.91
CA ALA A 142 -9.87 -5.51 -17.07
C ALA A 142 -10.93 -6.58 -17.31
N LEU A 143 -12.02 -6.56 -16.54
CA LEU A 143 -13.13 -7.51 -16.69
C LEU A 143 -13.83 -7.37 -18.05
N LYS A 144 -14.06 -6.12 -18.50
CA LYS A 144 -14.65 -5.84 -19.82
C LYS A 144 -13.75 -6.35 -20.94
N ARG A 145 -12.44 -6.11 -20.85
CA ARG A 145 -11.48 -6.62 -21.83
C ARG A 145 -11.38 -8.15 -21.81
N ALA A 146 -11.40 -8.75 -20.63
CA ALA A 146 -11.39 -10.19 -20.48
C ALA A 146 -12.59 -10.83 -21.19
N ALA A 147 -13.79 -10.27 -20.99
CA ALA A 147 -15.00 -10.73 -21.66
C ALA A 147 -14.90 -10.59 -23.20
N ALA A 148 -14.43 -9.43 -23.70
CA ALA A 148 -14.25 -9.20 -25.13
C ALA A 148 -13.20 -10.12 -25.77
N GLN A 149 -12.21 -10.59 -25.02
CA GLN A 149 -11.16 -11.50 -25.46
C GLN A 149 -11.45 -12.97 -25.13
N HIS A 150 -12.64 -13.30 -24.63
CA HIS A 150 -13.04 -14.65 -24.20
C HIS A 150 -12.05 -15.29 -23.21
N ARG A 151 -11.53 -14.47 -22.27
CA ARG A 151 -10.61 -14.94 -21.23
C ARG A 151 -11.35 -15.74 -20.17
N SER A 152 -10.66 -16.72 -19.61
CA SER A 152 -11.17 -17.65 -18.60
C SER A 152 -10.57 -17.38 -17.22
N VAL A 153 -11.11 -18.04 -16.21
CA VAL A 153 -10.52 -18.06 -14.86
C VAL A 153 -9.08 -18.56 -14.94
N GLY A 154 -8.17 -17.84 -14.27
CA GLY A 154 -6.73 -18.07 -14.30
C GLY A 154 -5.99 -17.18 -15.31
N ASP A 155 -6.67 -16.66 -16.32
CA ASP A 155 -6.05 -15.77 -17.31
C ASP A 155 -5.72 -14.41 -16.72
N THR A 156 -4.74 -13.76 -17.31
CA THR A 156 -4.25 -12.44 -16.91
C THR A 156 -4.52 -11.40 -18.00
N VAL A 157 -5.05 -10.26 -17.58
CA VAL A 157 -5.19 -9.06 -18.41
C VAL A 157 -4.08 -8.09 -18.09
N MET A 158 -3.26 -7.77 -19.08
CA MET A 158 -2.18 -6.78 -18.95
C MET A 158 -2.74 -5.37 -19.15
N GLN A 159 -2.33 -4.44 -18.28
CA GLN A 159 -2.69 -3.02 -18.35
C GLN A 159 -1.45 -2.16 -18.32
N ARG A 160 -1.54 -0.95 -18.90
CA ARG A 160 -0.57 0.13 -18.68
C ARG A 160 -1.09 1.00 -17.55
N GLN A 161 -0.22 1.40 -16.64
CA GLN A 161 -0.61 2.10 -15.42
C GLN A 161 0.21 3.38 -15.28
N PHE A 162 -0.46 4.52 -15.06
CA PHE A 162 0.20 5.78 -14.74
C PHE A 162 -0.11 6.20 -13.30
N TYR A 163 0.89 6.77 -12.65
CA TYR A 163 0.79 7.26 -11.27
C TYR A 163 0.42 8.73 -11.24
N ILE A 164 -0.49 9.11 -10.33
CA ILE A 164 -1.02 10.49 -10.27
C ILE A 164 -0.18 11.37 -9.33
N ASP A 165 0.20 10.88 -8.15
CA ASP A 165 0.80 11.70 -7.07
C ASP A 165 2.25 11.34 -6.72
N ARG A 166 2.96 10.56 -7.54
CA ARG A 166 4.37 10.23 -7.31
C ARG A 166 5.29 10.96 -8.26
N GLU A 167 6.60 10.88 -8.01
CA GLU A 167 7.65 11.39 -8.89
C GLU A 167 7.55 10.70 -10.26
N PHE A 168 6.83 11.31 -11.17
CA PHE A 168 6.56 10.80 -12.52
C PHE A 168 7.85 10.53 -13.31
N ASP A 169 8.93 11.24 -13.00
CA ASP A 169 10.23 11.09 -13.68
C ASP A 169 10.85 9.71 -13.47
N ARG A 170 10.52 9.05 -12.36
CA ARG A 170 11.12 7.77 -11.98
C ARG A 170 10.34 6.54 -12.46
N PHE A 171 9.00 6.66 -12.56
CA PHE A 171 8.11 5.56 -12.96
C PHE A 171 6.93 6.10 -13.78
N PRO A 172 7.19 6.56 -15.02
CA PRO A 172 6.17 7.26 -15.81
C PRO A 172 4.96 6.36 -16.15
N MET A 173 5.24 5.14 -16.57
CA MET A 173 4.23 4.14 -16.93
C MET A 173 4.72 2.77 -16.49
N ASN A 174 3.92 2.09 -15.68
CA ASN A 174 4.20 0.72 -15.25
C ASN A 174 3.24 -0.27 -15.90
N HIS A 175 3.58 -1.54 -15.77
CA HIS A 175 2.67 -2.62 -16.09
C HIS A 175 1.83 -2.95 -14.86
N GLY A 176 0.56 -3.19 -15.08
CA GLY A 176 -0.32 -3.75 -14.10
C GLY A 176 -0.95 -5.01 -14.67
N MET A 177 -1.18 -5.99 -13.82
CA MET A 177 -1.79 -7.25 -14.19
C MET A 177 -3.03 -7.48 -13.36
N VAL A 178 -4.12 -7.85 -14.01
CA VAL A 178 -5.34 -8.33 -13.34
C VAL A 178 -5.53 -9.78 -13.73
N ARG A 179 -5.53 -10.70 -12.76
CA ARG A 179 -5.78 -12.11 -12.95
C ARG A 179 -7.21 -12.44 -12.55
N LEU A 180 -7.93 -13.12 -13.42
CA LEU A 180 -9.32 -13.54 -13.19
C LEU A 180 -9.36 -14.73 -12.23
N LEU A 181 -10.26 -14.66 -11.25
CA LEU A 181 -10.50 -15.74 -10.29
C LEU A 181 -11.96 -16.20 -10.39
N ALA A 182 -12.24 -17.41 -9.90
CA ALA A 182 -13.61 -17.91 -9.79
C ALA A 182 -14.44 -17.10 -8.77
N GLY A 183 -15.76 -17.06 -8.95
CA GLY A 183 -16.69 -16.46 -7.98
C GLY A 183 -16.66 -14.93 -7.95
N ASN A 184 -16.65 -14.28 -9.11
CA ASN A 184 -16.63 -12.80 -9.22
C ASN A 184 -15.48 -12.16 -8.44
N ARG A 185 -14.29 -12.72 -8.56
CA ARG A 185 -13.07 -12.23 -7.94
C ARG A 185 -11.98 -11.98 -8.98
N ALA A 186 -11.07 -11.08 -8.66
CA ALA A 186 -9.86 -10.88 -9.44
C ALA A 186 -8.71 -10.46 -8.52
N GLU A 187 -7.49 -10.80 -8.92
CA GLU A 187 -6.27 -10.30 -8.28
C GLU A 187 -5.65 -9.19 -9.10
N ILE A 188 -5.08 -8.23 -8.41
CA ILE A 188 -4.25 -7.19 -9.00
C ILE A 188 -2.81 -7.39 -8.54
N LEU A 189 -1.90 -7.45 -9.49
CA LEU A 189 -0.47 -7.47 -9.24
C LEU A 189 0.11 -6.11 -9.63
N HIS A 190 0.86 -5.52 -8.70
CA HIS A 190 1.53 -4.25 -8.89
C HIS A 190 3.03 -4.48 -9.04
N ASP A 191 3.70 -3.74 -9.92
CA ASP A 191 5.15 -3.85 -10.11
C ASP A 191 5.96 -3.44 -8.87
N TRP A 192 5.37 -2.63 -7.98
CA TRP A 192 6.05 -2.03 -6.82
C TRP A 192 5.60 -2.59 -5.47
N LEU A 193 4.44 -3.27 -5.43
CA LEU A 193 3.87 -3.84 -4.22
C LEU A 193 4.05 -5.36 -4.25
N ALA A 194 4.84 -5.90 -3.33
CA ALA A 194 5.01 -7.35 -3.26
C ALA A 194 3.70 -8.03 -2.88
N GLY A 195 3.31 -9.04 -3.65
CA GLY A 195 2.11 -9.85 -3.47
C GLY A 195 0.87 -9.29 -4.18
N PRO A 196 -0.12 -10.15 -4.42
CA PRO A 196 -1.36 -9.79 -5.08
C PRO A 196 -2.38 -9.23 -4.10
N GLY A 197 -3.07 -8.14 -4.49
CA GLY A 197 -4.29 -7.70 -3.85
C GLY A 197 -5.51 -8.38 -4.51
N GLU A 198 -6.51 -8.76 -3.73
CA GLU A 198 -7.70 -9.46 -4.23
C GLU A 198 -8.95 -8.61 -4.04
N ALA A 199 -9.77 -8.50 -5.10
CA ALA A 199 -11.06 -7.83 -5.06
C ALA A 199 -12.21 -8.81 -5.32
N THR A 200 -13.38 -8.51 -4.72
CA THR A 200 -14.65 -9.16 -5.01
C THR A 200 -15.60 -8.17 -5.66
N PHE A 201 -16.49 -8.68 -6.51
CA PHE A 201 -17.42 -7.87 -7.32
C PHE A 201 -18.85 -8.36 -7.18
N ASP A 202 -19.81 -7.46 -7.40
CA ASP A 202 -21.20 -7.83 -7.66
C ASP A 202 -21.38 -8.33 -9.11
N SER A 203 -22.63 -8.72 -9.44
CA SER A 203 -22.98 -9.20 -10.79
C SER A 203 -22.87 -8.11 -11.88
N SER A 204 -22.79 -6.84 -11.50
CA SER A 204 -22.63 -5.69 -12.39
C SER A 204 -21.16 -5.25 -12.54
N GLY A 205 -20.23 -5.92 -11.84
CA GLY A 205 -18.80 -5.60 -11.87
C GLY A 205 -18.41 -4.43 -10.97
N HIS A 206 -19.26 -4.03 -10.02
CA HIS A 206 -18.85 -3.06 -9.00
C HIS A 206 -18.01 -3.77 -7.93
N MET A 207 -16.90 -3.14 -7.54
CA MET A 207 -16.04 -3.66 -6.50
C MET A 207 -16.74 -3.59 -5.14
N LEU A 208 -16.87 -4.73 -4.46
CA LEU A 208 -17.45 -4.84 -3.12
C LEU A 208 -16.38 -4.74 -2.03
N THR A 209 -15.28 -5.47 -2.22
CA THR A 209 -14.14 -5.47 -1.29
C THR A 209 -12.83 -5.49 -2.04
N TYR A 210 -11.77 -5.05 -1.36
CA TYR A 210 -10.39 -5.28 -1.76
C TYR A 210 -9.60 -5.66 -0.53
N SER A 211 -8.87 -6.76 -0.61
CA SER A 211 -7.96 -7.24 0.44
C SER A 211 -6.51 -7.15 -0.03
N GLY A 212 -5.71 -6.41 0.71
CA GLY A 212 -4.27 -6.36 0.59
C GLY A 212 -3.55 -7.36 1.51
N ALA A 213 -4.24 -8.33 2.10
CA ALA A 213 -3.68 -9.26 3.10
C ALA A 213 -2.43 -10.01 2.61
N ARG A 214 -2.33 -10.25 1.30
CA ARG A 214 -1.16 -10.89 0.67
C ARG A 214 -0.16 -9.90 0.08
N THR A 215 -0.36 -8.60 0.32
CA THR A 215 0.56 -7.53 -0.12
C THR A 215 1.38 -7.01 1.04
N THR A 216 2.39 -6.20 0.75
CA THR A 216 3.15 -5.51 1.79
C THR A 216 2.37 -4.37 2.46
N TYR A 217 1.19 -3.99 1.94
CA TYR A 217 0.39 -2.89 2.48
C TYR A 217 -0.70 -3.34 3.47
N LEU A 218 -1.18 -4.58 3.38
CA LEU A 218 -2.06 -5.26 4.35
C LEU A 218 -3.38 -4.53 4.65
N VAL A 219 -3.92 -3.77 3.71
CA VAL A 219 -5.18 -3.03 3.89
C VAL A 219 -6.37 -3.91 3.55
N GLU A 220 -7.48 -3.66 4.25
CA GLU A 220 -8.79 -4.21 3.95
C GLU A 220 -9.75 -3.08 3.56
N VAL A 221 -10.43 -3.22 2.44
CA VAL A 221 -11.32 -2.21 1.89
C VAL A 221 -12.70 -2.78 1.69
N ARG A 222 -13.69 -1.99 2.03
CA ARG A 222 -15.09 -2.32 1.77
C ARG A 222 -15.82 -1.18 1.09
N ARG A 223 -16.67 -1.53 0.14
CA ARG A 223 -17.66 -0.61 -0.41
C ARG A 223 -18.74 -0.35 0.65
N VAL A 224 -19.20 0.88 0.75
CA VAL A 224 -20.34 1.27 1.60
C VAL A 224 -21.42 1.92 0.73
N PRO A 225 -22.70 1.52 0.90
CA PRO A 225 -23.78 2.04 0.09
C PRO A 225 -24.07 3.52 0.38
N GLU A 226 -23.85 3.95 1.63
CA GLU A 226 -23.93 5.35 2.02
C GLU A 226 -22.54 5.97 1.93
N ALA A 227 -22.43 7.04 1.14
CA ALA A 227 -21.18 7.77 0.99
C ALA A 227 -20.72 8.33 2.34
N PRO A 228 -19.47 8.08 2.77
CA PRO A 228 -18.95 8.55 4.04
C PRO A 228 -18.84 10.08 4.05
N ASP A 229 -19.01 10.69 5.21
CA ASP A 229 -18.68 12.10 5.44
C ASP A 229 -17.15 12.26 5.49
N VAL A 230 -16.55 12.43 4.33
CA VAL A 230 -15.09 12.57 4.14
C VAL A 230 -14.55 13.80 4.87
N ALA A 231 -15.33 14.89 4.93
CA ALA A 231 -14.92 16.11 5.62
C ALA A 231 -14.81 15.90 7.13
N ALA A 232 -15.80 15.26 7.75
CA ALA A 232 -15.76 14.93 9.17
C ALA A 232 -14.66 13.93 9.51
N ILE A 233 -14.40 12.94 8.64
CA ILE A 233 -13.29 11.99 8.80
C ILE A 233 -11.96 12.73 8.69
N GLY A 234 -11.80 13.61 7.70
CA GLY A 234 -10.62 14.42 7.50
C GLY A 234 -10.30 15.34 8.70
N ALA A 235 -11.32 15.96 9.27
CA ALA A 235 -11.18 16.78 10.48
C ALA A 235 -10.65 15.95 11.67
N ARG A 236 -11.16 14.71 11.86
CA ARG A 236 -10.66 13.81 12.92
C ARG A 236 -9.21 13.37 12.65
N PHE A 237 -8.86 13.09 11.40
CA PHE A 237 -7.49 12.73 11.04
C PHE A 237 -6.54 13.90 11.29
N ALA A 238 -6.90 15.12 10.89
CA ALA A 238 -6.10 16.32 11.12
C ALA A 238 -5.92 16.63 12.62
N ALA A 239 -6.97 16.47 13.43
CA ALA A 239 -6.88 16.62 14.88
C ALA A 239 -5.91 15.58 15.49
N ALA A 240 -5.99 14.32 15.07
CA ALA A 240 -5.10 13.26 15.53
C ALA A 240 -3.65 13.49 15.07
N GLU A 241 -3.42 13.99 13.86
CA GLU A 241 -2.09 14.36 13.34
C GLU A 241 -1.50 15.48 14.19
N SER A 242 -2.26 16.55 14.44
CA SER A 242 -1.83 17.68 15.27
C SER A 242 -1.50 17.25 16.71
N ALA A 243 -2.39 16.49 17.36
CA ALA A 243 -2.18 15.98 18.72
C ALA A 243 -0.95 15.09 18.85
N SER A 244 -0.54 14.47 17.75
CA SER A 244 0.64 13.60 17.71
C SER A 244 1.95 14.29 17.34
N GLY A 245 1.94 15.61 17.18
CA GLY A 245 3.11 16.40 16.82
C GLY A 245 3.43 16.40 15.32
N GLY A 246 2.45 16.15 14.46
CA GLY A 246 2.58 16.21 13.00
C GLY A 246 2.57 14.85 12.30
N ALA A 247 3.08 14.84 11.08
CA ALA A 247 3.07 13.67 10.20
C ALA A 247 3.69 12.41 10.82
N LYS A 248 3.02 11.28 10.67
CA LYS A 248 3.52 9.99 11.17
C LYS A 248 3.45 8.91 10.11
N GLN A 249 4.53 8.18 9.98
CA GLN A 249 4.53 6.95 9.20
C GLN A 249 3.70 5.86 9.90
N LEU A 250 3.09 4.96 9.11
CA LEU A 250 2.38 3.78 9.62
C LEU A 250 3.24 2.91 10.55
N SER A 251 4.54 2.87 10.28
CA SER A 251 5.55 2.17 11.06
C SER A 251 6.76 3.08 11.22
N VAL A 252 6.94 3.62 12.41
CA VAL A 252 8.08 4.51 12.71
C VAL A 252 9.35 3.67 12.73
N ARG A 253 10.43 4.19 12.14
CA ARG A 253 11.77 3.62 12.29
C ARG A 253 12.39 4.14 13.56
N ASP A 254 13.08 3.26 14.30
CA ASP A 254 13.69 3.55 15.59
C ASP A 254 15.04 2.84 15.71
N THR A 255 15.90 3.35 16.57
CA THR A 255 17.22 2.80 16.81
C THR A 255 17.38 2.45 18.29
N MET A 256 17.43 1.16 18.60
CA MET A 256 17.80 0.65 19.93
C MET A 256 19.32 0.61 20.05
N ARG A 257 19.83 1.02 21.22
CA ARG A 257 21.24 0.89 21.59
C ARG A 257 21.36 0.23 22.96
N ALA A 258 22.33 -0.68 23.09
CA ALA A 258 22.61 -1.36 24.34
C ALA A 258 24.08 -1.77 24.40
N SER A 259 24.54 -2.18 25.60
CA SER A 259 25.88 -2.73 25.78
C SER A 259 25.84 -3.97 26.66
N ILE A 260 26.73 -4.93 26.41
CA ILE A 260 27.00 -6.10 27.24
C ILE A 260 28.53 -6.17 27.41
N GLY A 261 29.00 -5.97 28.64
CA GLY A 261 30.44 -5.80 28.88
C GLY A 261 31.02 -4.66 28.04
N ALA A 262 32.07 -4.92 27.27
CA ALA A 262 32.72 -3.93 26.39
C ALA A 262 32.07 -3.86 24.98
N ALA A 263 31.12 -4.75 24.65
CA ALA A 263 30.46 -4.76 23.35
C ALA A 263 29.26 -3.83 23.32
N SER A 264 29.17 -3.00 22.28
CA SER A 264 28.01 -2.18 21.99
C SER A 264 27.17 -2.79 20.85
N PHE A 265 25.86 -2.61 20.95
CA PHE A 265 24.87 -3.11 20.01
C PHE A 265 24.00 -1.96 19.49
N THR A 266 23.74 -1.96 18.22
CA THR A 266 22.78 -1.06 17.59
C THR A 266 21.80 -1.87 16.75
N VAL A 267 20.49 -1.66 16.97
CA VAL A 267 19.44 -2.24 16.11
C VAL A 267 18.60 -1.10 15.57
N ASP A 268 18.61 -0.92 14.25
CA ASP A 268 17.82 0.07 13.55
C ASP A 268 16.71 -0.66 12.76
N TYR A 269 15.43 -0.43 13.11
CA TYR A 269 14.32 -1.22 12.65
C TYR A 269 13.01 -0.45 12.56
N GLY A 270 12.11 -0.91 11.69
CA GLY A 270 10.75 -0.40 11.61
C GLY A 270 9.87 -1.02 12.68
N ARG A 271 9.06 -0.21 13.36
CA ARG A 271 8.20 -0.59 14.49
C ARG A 271 6.72 -0.57 14.11
N PRO A 272 6.16 -1.64 13.50
CA PRO A 272 4.74 -1.72 13.19
C PRO A 272 3.90 -1.83 14.47
N LEU A 273 2.66 -1.33 14.40
CA LEU A 273 1.63 -1.50 15.43
C LEU A 273 0.77 -2.73 15.12
N ALA A 274 0.31 -3.42 16.15
CA ALA A 274 -0.58 -4.60 16.00
C ALA A 274 -1.95 -4.21 15.43
N ARG A 275 -2.56 -3.13 15.91
CA ARG A 275 -3.85 -2.61 15.46
C ARG A 275 -4.97 -3.66 15.48
N GLY A 276 -4.97 -4.54 16.49
CA GLY A 276 -5.94 -5.61 16.61
C GLY A 276 -5.84 -6.73 15.57
N ARG A 277 -4.77 -6.78 14.75
CA ARG A 277 -4.59 -7.80 13.72
C ARG A 277 -4.04 -9.10 14.31
N THR A 278 -4.37 -10.23 13.67
CA THR A 278 -3.67 -11.48 13.90
C THR A 278 -2.23 -11.37 13.42
N LEU A 279 -1.26 -11.45 14.31
CA LEU A 279 0.15 -11.24 13.98
C LEU A 279 0.79 -12.52 13.45
N ALA A 280 0.99 -13.53 14.27
CA ALA A 280 1.59 -14.79 13.85
C ALA A 280 0.59 -15.58 12.98
N GLY A 281 1.04 -16.01 11.80
CA GLY A 281 0.19 -16.64 10.78
C GLY A 281 -0.68 -15.67 9.96
N GLY A 282 -0.71 -14.38 10.34
CA GLY A 282 -1.41 -13.32 9.64
C GLY A 282 -0.44 -12.28 9.08
N VAL A 283 -0.21 -11.18 9.82
CA VAL A 283 0.75 -10.12 9.42
C VAL A 283 2.17 -10.67 9.22
N ILE A 284 2.54 -11.66 10.02
CA ILE A 284 3.79 -12.42 9.94
C ILE A 284 3.42 -13.83 9.45
N PRO A 285 3.50 -14.11 8.14
CA PRO A 285 3.10 -15.39 7.60
C PRO A 285 4.03 -16.51 8.08
N TYR A 286 3.48 -17.69 8.35
CA TYR A 286 4.28 -18.85 8.65
C TYR A 286 5.03 -19.37 7.42
N ASP A 287 6.19 -19.98 7.64
CA ASP A 287 7.05 -20.59 6.63
C ASP A 287 7.56 -19.62 5.55
N GLN A 288 7.53 -18.33 5.85
CA GLN A 288 8.09 -17.27 5.02
C GLN A 288 9.07 -16.41 5.80
N VAL A 289 10.16 -16.02 5.16
CA VAL A 289 11.14 -15.12 5.77
C VAL A 289 10.51 -13.74 5.97
N TRP A 290 10.53 -13.28 7.22
CA TRP A 290 10.01 -11.98 7.59
C TRP A 290 11.16 -11.02 7.92
N ARG A 291 11.04 -9.78 7.46
CA ARG A 291 12.02 -8.69 7.66
C ARG A 291 12.24 -8.24 9.10
N THR A 292 11.61 -8.91 10.06
CA THR A 292 11.72 -8.64 11.51
C THR A 292 11.43 -7.18 11.84
N GLY A 293 10.32 -6.65 11.31
CA GLY A 293 9.92 -5.26 11.44
C GLY A 293 9.07 -4.78 10.26
N ALA A 294 9.25 -3.52 9.87
CA ALA A 294 8.53 -2.90 8.77
C ALA A 294 9.45 -2.05 7.88
N ASN A 295 9.05 -1.88 6.61
CA ASN A 295 9.75 -1.10 5.58
C ASN A 295 11.13 -1.68 5.27
N ALA A 296 12.23 -0.96 5.50
CA ALA A 296 13.58 -1.50 5.33
C ALA A 296 13.87 -2.64 6.32
N ALA A 297 14.74 -3.57 5.92
CA ALA A 297 15.18 -4.69 6.75
C ALA A 297 15.81 -4.19 8.06
N THR A 298 15.65 -4.97 9.14
CA THR A 298 16.21 -4.67 10.45
C THR A 298 17.73 -4.77 10.42
N GLN A 299 18.41 -3.65 10.63
CA GLN A 299 19.87 -3.57 10.69
C GLN A 299 20.35 -3.90 12.10
N PHE A 300 21.41 -4.68 12.20
CA PHE A 300 22.03 -5.07 13.47
C PHE A 300 23.53 -4.86 13.38
N THR A 301 24.11 -4.15 14.36
CA THR A 301 25.54 -3.93 14.45
C THR A 301 26.04 -4.36 15.82
N THR A 302 27.17 -5.05 15.86
CA THR A 302 27.92 -5.40 17.08
C THR A 302 29.35 -4.92 16.95
N SER A 303 29.85 -4.26 18.00
CA SER A 303 31.25 -3.74 18.04
C SER A 303 32.29 -4.80 18.35
N ALA A 304 31.89 -5.98 18.83
CA ALA A 304 32.77 -7.08 19.19
C ALA A 304 32.25 -8.40 18.64
N PRO A 305 33.09 -9.45 18.49
CA PRO A 305 32.62 -10.78 18.17
C PRO A 305 31.71 -11.31 19.27
N ILE A 306 30.58 -11.93 18.85
CA ILE A 306 29.59 -12.50 19.77
C ILE A 306 29.21 -13.92 19.35
N THR A 307 28.56 -14.62 20.25
CA THR A 307 27.71 -15.76 19.93
C THR A 307 26.26 -15.32 20.13
N LEU A 308 25.43 -15.39 19.07
CA LEU A 308 24.02 -15.03 19.08
C LEU A 308 23.18 -16.27 18.72
N ALA A 309 22.37 -16.76 19.64
CA ALA A 309 21.61 -18.02 19.50
C ALA A 309 22.50 -19.22 19.07
N GLY A 310 23.74 -19.29 19.54
CA GLY A 310 24.73 -20.28 19.10
C GLY A 310 25.47 -19.95 17.81
N ILE A 311 25.08 -18.94 17.06
CA ILE A 311 25.76 -18.47 15.84
C ILE A 311 26.98 -17.64 16.21
N ALA A 312 28.15 -17.98 15.66
CA ALA A 312 29.35 -17.12 15.75
C ALA A 312 29.19 -15.91 14.82
N VAL A 313 29.04 -14.70 15.39
CA VAL A 313 28.88 -13.45 14.65
C VAL A 313 30.09 -12.56 14.88
N PRO A 314 30.94 -12.34 13.87
CA PRO A 314 32.05 -11.38 13.96
C PRO A 314 31.55 -9.96 14.28
N ALA A 315 32.44 -9.08 14.75
CA ALA A 315 32.15 -7.65 14.83
C ALA A 315 31.81 -7.12 13.43
N GLY A 316 30.74 -6.31 13.34
CA GLY A 316 30.28 -5.79 12.05
C GLY A 316 28.79 -5.47 11.99
N SER A 317 28.31 -5.21 10.76
CA SER A 317 26.92 -4.88 10.48
C SER A 317 26.26 -5.99 9.67
N TYR A 318 25.01 -6.28 10.00
CA TYR A 318 24.21 -7.36 9.48
C TYR A 318 22.75 -6.93 9.34
N THR A 319 21.90 -7.77 8.74
CA THR A 319 20.46 -7.67 8.92
C THR A 319 19.92 -8.90 9.65
N LEU A 320 18.92 -8.67 10.49
CA LEU A 320 18.18 -9.72 11.17
C LEU A 320 16.87 -9.99 10.43
N TRP A 321 16.65 -11.27 10.15
CA TRP A 321 15.43 -11.80 9.60
C TRP A 321 14.92 -12.92 10.50
N THR A 322 13.65 -13.21 10.43
CA THR A 322 13.09 -14.36 11.14
C THR A 322 12.30 -15.23 10.17
N LEU A 323 12.27 -16.52 10.45
CA LEU A 323 11.44 -17.50 9.75
C LEU A 323 10.47 -18.13 10.78
N PRO A 324 9.29 -17.51 10.97
CA PRO A 324 8.27 -18.03 11.87
C PRO A 324 7.65 -19.29 11.31
N ARG A 325 7.34 -20.22 12.20
CA ARG A 325 6.62 -21.47 11.92
C ARG A 325 5.42 -21.59 12.84
N ALA A 326 4.53 -22.52 12.58
CA ALA A 326 3.43 -22.82 13.50
C ALA A 326 3.94 -23.21 14.90
N LYS A 327 5.13 -23.82 14.96
CA LYS A 327 5.83 -24.13 16.21
C LYS A 327 7.27 -23.63 16.14
N GLY A 328 7.54 -22.50 16.82
CA GLY A 328 8.87 -21.91 16.91
C GLY A 328 9.17 -20.86 15.84
N VAL A 329 10.37 -20.31 15.90
CA VAL A 329 10.89 -19.29 14.99
C VAL A 329 12.41 -19.44 14.88
N ASP A 330 12.93 -19.32 13.66
CA ASP A 330 14.37 -19.26 13.43
C ASP A 330 14.81 -17.79 13.25
N LEU A 331 15.88 -17.41 13.94
CA LEU A 331 16.62 -16.18 13.67
C LEU A 331 17.55 -16.42 12.49
N ILE A 332 17.62 -15.47 11.58
CA ILE A 332 18.55 -15.45 10.44
C ILE A 332 19.44 -14.23 10.57
N VAL A 333 20.74 -14.43 10.64
CA VAL A 333 21.75 -13.37 10.54
C VAL A 333 22.23 -13.32 9.11
N ASN A 334 22.02 -12.19 8.42
CA ASN A 334 22.36 -12.05 7.00
C ASN A 334 23.40 -10.95 6.81
N LYS A 335 24.39 -11.18 5.93
CA LYS A 335 25.52 -10.28 5.68
C LYS A 335 25.17 -9.08 4.79
N GLN A 336 24.02 -9.10 4.12
CA GLN A 336 23.56 -7.96 3.32
C GLN A 336 23.03 -6.87 4.25
N THR A 337 23.32 -5.60 3.94
CA THR A 337 22.88 -4.43 4.71
C THR A 337 22.27 -3.38 3.79
N GLY A 338 21.41 -2.50 4.36
CA GLY A 338 20.83 -1.36 3.64
C GLY A 338 19.68 -1.68 2.69
N GLN A 339 19.30 -2.97 2.55
CA GLN A 339 18.23 -3.37 1.64
C GLN A 339 16.83 -3.07 2.20
N TRP A 340 15.87 -2.98 1.29
CA TRP A 340 14.45 -2.95 1.64
C TRP A 340 13.99 -4.31 2.18
N GLY A 341 12.93 -4.32 2.99
CA GLY A 341 12.45 -5.53 3.65
C GLY A 341 11.84 -6.62 2.73
N THR A 342 11.76 -6.36 1.43
CA THR A 342 11.42 -7.36 0.41
C THR A 342 12.64 -7.85 -0.37
N GLY A 343 13.81 -7.27 -0.12
CA GLY A 343 15.07 -7.61 -0.80
C GLY A 343 15.92 -8.62 -0.03
N TYR A 344 15.31 -9.69 0.51
CA TYR A 344 16.05 -10.77 1.16
C TYR A 344 16.79 -11.64 0.16
N ASP A 345 18.09 -11.85 0.41
CA ASP A 345 18.94 -12.75 -0.33
C ASP A 345 19.50 -13.84 0.61
N GLY A 346 18.94 -15.04 0.52
CA GLY A 346 19.34 -16.18 1.36
C GLY A 346 20.77 -16.67 1.11
N SER A 347 21.39 -16.33 -0.03
CA SER A 347 22.80 -16.65 -0.32
C SER A 347 23.77 -15.85 0.55
N ARG A 348 23.27 -14.78 1.17
CA ARG A 348 24.02 -13.91 2.09
C ARG A 348 23.83 -14.29 3.56
N ASP A 349 23.09 -15.35 3.88
CA ASP A 349 22.94 -15.81 5.27
C ASP A 349 24.30 -16.17 5.86
N LEU A 350 24.61 -15.61 7.03
CA LEU A 350 25.72 -16.05 7.86
C LEU A 350 25.37 -17.39 8.50
N ALA A 351 24.21 -17.46 9.16
CA ALA A 351 23.64 -18.67 9.72
C ALA A 351 22.19 -18.46 10.17
N ARG A 352 21.54 -19.56 10.52
CA ARG A 352 20.20 -19.60 11.11
C ARG A 352 20.24 -20.41 12.42
N ALA A 353 19.45 -19.98 13.41
CA ALA A 353 19.33 -20.69 14.68
C ALA A 353 17.95 -20.50 15.28
N PRO A 354 17.41 -21.48 16.03
CA PRO A 354 16.14 -21.37 16.71
C PRO A 354 16.19 -20.29 17.82
N MET A 355 15.08 -19.58 17.99
CA MET A 355 14.83 -18.71 19.13
C MET A 355 13.87 -19.38 20.10
N ALA A 356 13.99 -19.06 21.38
CA ALA A 356 12.99 -19.40 22.35
C ALA A 356 11.73 -18.55 22.15
N THR A 357 10.56 -19.16 22.37
CA THR A 357 9.25 -18.51 22.19
C THR A 357 8.49 -18.52 23.50
N GLU A 358 7.96 -17.37 23.90
CA GLU A 358 7.18 -17.17 25.11
C GLU A 358 5.88 -16.43 24.76
N THR A 359 4.80 -16.72 25.48
CA THR A 359 3.54 -15.98 25.38
C THR A 359 3.48 -14.93 26.49
N LEU A 360 3.33 -13.67 26.10
CA LEU A 360 3.18 -12.55 27.01
C LEU A 360 1.77 -12.49 27.59
N THR A 361 1.65 -12.24 28.89
CA THR A 361 0.37 -12.00 29.58
C THR A 361 -0.23 -10.64 29.22
N THR A 362 0.62 -9.64 28.97
CA THR A 362 0.22 -8.31 28.52
C THR A 362 0.71 -8.09 27.08
N PRO A 363 -0.19 -7.94 26.10
CA PRO A 363 0.21 -7.73 24.71
C PRO A 363 0.97 -6.43 24.50
N VAL A 364 1.99 -6.49 23.64
CA VAL A 364 2.80 -5.34 23.21
C VAL A 364 2.26 -4.80 21.89
N GLU A 365 1.70 -3.60 21.89
CA GLU A 365 1.09 -3.00 20.70
C GLU A 365 2.11 -2.68 19.59
N LYS A 366 3.28 -2.18 19.97
CA LYS A 366 4.33 -1.76 19.04
C LYS A 366 5.46 -2.76 19.02
N PHE A 367 5.78 -3.32 17.85
CA PHE A 367 6.94 -4.21 17.70
C PHE A 367 8.19 -3.61 18.34
N THR A 368 8.79 -4.34 19.25
CA THR A 368 9.92 -3.86 20.06
C THR A 368 11.06 -4.87 20.03
N ILE A 369 12.25 -4.40 19.71
CA ILE A 369 13.50 -5.15 19.84
C ILE A 369 14.30 -4.56 20.98
N SER A 370 14.82 -5.40 21.87
CA SER A 370 15.70 -5.02 22.97
C SER A 370 16.87 -5.98 23.11
N VAL A 371 17.97 -5.46 23.63
CA VAL A 371 19.12 -6.25 24.12
C VAL A 371 19.24 -5.98 25.60
N VAL A 372 19.04 -7.03 26.39
CA VAL A 372 19.12 -6.95 27.84
C VAL A 372 20.43 -7.55 28.29
N SER A 373 21.24 -6.76 29.04
CA SER A 373 22.49 -7.23 29.63
C SER A 373 22.22 -8.13 30.83
N GLY A 374 22.99 -9.20 30.94
CA GLY A 374 23.06 -10.08 32.09
C GLY A 374 24.49 -10.12 32.66
N GLU A 375 24.76 -11.08 33.53
CA GLU A 375 26.07 -11.28 34.14
C GLU A 375 27.06 -12.00 33.18
N ASN A 376 28.35 -11.90 33.45
CA ASN A 376 29.43 -12.66 32.79
C ASN A 376 29.45 -12.47 31.25
N ASN A 377 29.34 -11.24 30.76
CA ASN A 377 29.32 -10.90 29.32
C ASN A 377 28.18 -11.60 28.54
N ARG A 378 27.12 -11.98 29.23
CA ARG A 378 25.92 -12.58 28.62
C ARG A 378 24.79 -11.57 28.54
N GLY A 379 23.85 -11.82 27.66
CA GLY A 379 22.62 -11.05 27.53
C GLY A 379 21.62 -11.75 26.63
N THR A 380 20.56 -11.07 26.32
CA THR A 380 19.45 -11.61 25.52
C THR A 380 18.99 -10.57 24.51
N LEU A 381 18.92 -10.95 23.25
CA LEU A 381 18.14 -10.25 22.23
C LEU A 381 16.69 -10.70 22.38
N ALA A 382 15.77 -9.77 22.58
CA ALA A 382 14.34 -10.03 22.68
C ALA A 382 13.59 -9.24 21.59
N MET A 383 12.56 -9.88 21.04
CA MET A 383 11.63 -9.33 20.05
C MET A 383 10.21 -9.57 20.55
N GLU A 384 9.43 -8.50 20.72
CA GLU A 384 8.10 -8.54 21.32
C GLU A 384 7.09 -7.86 20.44
N TRP A 385 5.95 -8.52 20.19
CA TRP A 385 4.82 -7.92 19.50
C TRP A 385 3.53 -8.72 19.75
N GLY A 386 2.43 -8.01 20.01
CA GLY A 386 1.21 -8.69 20.47
C GLY A 386 1.49 -9.53 21.69
N SER A 387 1.09 -10.78 21.68
CA SER A 387 1.26 -11.71 22.79
C SER A 387 2.52 -12.60 22.69
N PHE A 388 3.40 -12.40 21.68
CA PHE A 388 4.61 -13.21 21.59
C PHE A 388 5.87 -12.44 22.02
N ARG A 389 6.80 -13.19 22.61
CA ARG A 389 8.20 -12.80 22.81
C ARG A 389 9.09 -13.89 22.23
N TRP A 390 10.02 -13.49 21.36
CA TRP A 390 11.08 -14.34 20.83
C TRP A 390 12.40 -13.90 21.43
N THR A 391 13.20 -14.84 21.91
CA THR A 391 14.47 -14.52 22.55
C THR A 391 15.62 -15.35 22.01
N ALA A 392 16.79 -14.71 21.93
CA ALA A 392 18.04 -15.32 21.53
C ALA A 392 19.15 -14.94 22.53
N PRO A 393 19.88 -15.91 23.13
CA PRO A 393 20.98 -15.60 24.03
C PRO A 393 22.14 -14.95 23.26
N ILE A 394 22.78 -13.97 23.91
CA ILE A 394 24.01 -13.32 23.45
C ILE A 394 25.13 -13.65 24.43
N VAL A 395 26.31 -13.97 23.91
CA VAL A 395 27.54 -14.07 24.67
C VAL A 395 28.62 -13.26 23.96
N VAL A 396 29.20 -12.28 24.64
CA VAL A 396 30.33 -11.49 24.12
C VAL A 396 31.61 -12.31 24.31
N ARG A 397 32.42 -12.43 23.28
CA ARG A 397 33.63 -13.24 23.26
C ARG A 397 34.87 -12.41 23.60
#